data_127607c64e30a997dd48e37de7edeb86
#
_entry.id   127607c64e30a997dd48e37de7edeb86
#
_cell.length_a   1.000
_cell.length_b   1.000
_cell.length_c   1.000
_cell.angle_alpha   90.00
_cell.angle_beta   90.00
_cell.angle_gamma   90.00
#
_symmetry.space_group_name_H-M   'P 1'
#
loop_
_entity.id
_entity.type
_entity.pdbx_description
1 polymer ?
#
loop_
_entity_poly.entity_id
_entity_poly.type
_entity_poly.pdbx_seq_one_letter_code
_entity_poly.pdbx_strand_id
1 'polypeptide(L)'
;MLKLMLTASVSAAVMLASCTEGDLPASPTPPATEDTPVQVELKLKSEQMDTRAIDEDAINDINIYFFGNNINYHFYYPEYAPSFVFEILPGTYTLCVVTNVHKDMGGMTESELIRYKYSVDGMVDDIPMTASMNVSILGAMTLPTLEVTRAAAKIAYTISVDAAVSENIKLRSVQFCNVPRSTVLFGANPSSTDKGEYYDADVVNIDNDKTYSEVFYMLENCQGEVESITDPRDKSPENAPVCATYMRIVAEGADKVLEYTVYLGENSTSNFDVRRNTKHTMNLVIKGENEIDNRVRVYDGLYYGTANCIVYIDTPVTFDVTPYRTSKELNYAYTGIYAGDEY
;
A
#
# COMPACT_ATOMS: atom_id res chain seq x y z
N MET A 1 14.91 31.40 55.67
CA MET A 1 13.96 30.63 56.47
C MET A 1 13.86 29.26 55.80
N LEU A 2 14.61 28.31 56.07
CA LEU A 2 14.76 27.32 57.14
C LEU A 2 13.43 26.69 57.55
N LYS A 3 13.25 25.43 57.15
CA LYS A 3 12.57 24.30 57.84
C LYS A 3 12.30 23.17 56.83
N LEU A 4 12.51 21.99 57.09
CA LEU A 4 13.11 21.05 58.09
C LEU A 4 12.81 19.65 57.55
N MET A 5 13.84 18.82 57.49
CA MET A 5 13.73 17.38 57.17
C MET A 5 12.99 16.64 58.29
N LEU A 6 12.24 15.63 57.88
CA LEU A 6 11.89 14.56 58.81
C LEU A 6 12.09 13.21 58.13
N THR A 7 13.15 12.53 58.48
CA THR A 7 13.44 11.14 58.18
C THR A 7 12.76 10.25 59.22
N ALA A 8 11.98 9.29 58.76
CA ALA A 8 11.53 8.18 59.60
C ALA A 8 12.09 6.86 59.06
N SER A 9 13.10 6.36 59.76
CA SER A 9 13.63 5.02 59.58
C SER A 9 12.79 4.01 60.37
N VAL A 10 12.27 3.01 59.70
CA VAL A 10 11.67 1.84 60.37
C VAL A 10 12.53 0.61 60.04
N SER A 11 13.21 0.12 61.06
CA SER A 11 13.93 -1.15 61.04
C SER A 11 12.93 -2.30 61.18
N ALA A 12 12.92 -3.22 60.25
CA ALA A 12 12.20 -4.48 60.39
C ALA A 12 13.18 -5.63 60.59
N ALA A 13 12.96 -6.34 61.67
CA ALA A 13 13.75 -7.50 62.11
C ALA A 13 13.50 -8.71 61.23
N VAL A 14 14.58 -9.38 60.84
CA VAL A 14 14.57 -10.68 60.17
C VAL A 14 14.23 -11.77 61.19
N MET A 15 13.15 -12.50 60.93
CA MET A 15 12.89 -13.79 61.54
C MET A 15 13.05 -14.89 60.50
N LEU A 16 14.11 -15.66 60.63
CA LEU A 16 14.29 -16.91 59.87
C LEU A 16 13.41 -17.98 60.54
N ALA A 17 12.41 -18.45 59.83
CA ALA A 17 11.73 -19.70 60.10
C ALA A 17 11.89 -20.63 58.92
N SER A 18 12.71 -21.64 59.08
CA SER A 18 12.79 -22.78 58.17
C SER A 18 11.59 -23.68 58.44
N CYS A 19 10.80 -23.99 57.40
CA CYS A 19 9.89 -25.14 57.34
C CYS A 19 9.69 -25.63 55.92
N THR A 20 10.20 -26.79 55.63
CA THR A 20 9.74 -27.91 54.76
C THR A 20 8.86 -27.62 53.57
N GLU A 21 9.37 -28.05 52.41
CA GLU A 21 8.64 -28.31 51.20
C GLU A 21 7.36 -29.12 51.45
N GLY A 22 6.25 -28.50 51.06
CA GLY A 22 4.99 -29.16 50.81
C GLY A 22 4.39 -28.50 49.59
N ASP A 23 4.34 -29.23 48.49
CA ASP A 23 3.63 -28.83 47.26
C ASP A 23 2.17 -28.50 47.59
N LEU A 24 1.88 -27.23 47.74
CA LEU A 24 0.48 -26.76 47.67
C LEU A 24 0.08 -26.69 46.20
N PRO A 25 -0.99 -27.36 45.76
CA PRO A 25 -1.52 -27.16 44.46
C PRO A 25 -1.87 -25.67 44.28
N ALA A 26 -1.38 -25.09 43.19
CA ALA A 26 -1.72 -23.72 42.83
C ALA A 26 -3.25 -23.55 42.95
N SER A 27 -3.69 -22.58 43.76
CA SER A 27 -5.11 -22.25 43.84
C SER A 27 -5.60 -21.97 42.42
N PRO A 28 -6.70 -22.60 41.97
CA PRO A 28 -7.26 -22.27 40.68
C PRO A 28 -7.57 -20.79 40.67
N THR A 29 -7.02 -20.08 39.73
CA THR A 29 -7.40 -18.68 39.45
C THR A 29 -8.93 -18.65 39.30
N PRO A 30 -9.66 -17.87 40.10
CA PRO A 30 -11.11 -17.83 39.98
C PRO A 30 -11.43 -17.43 38.53
N PRO A 31 -12.45 -18.04 37.89
CA PRO A 31 -12.86 -17.65 36.57
C PRO A 31 -13.17 -16.15 36.59
N ALA A 32 -12.63 -15.40 35.63
CA ALA A 32 -12.93 -13.99 35.51
C ALA A 32 -14.44 -13.81 35.43
N THR A 33 -15.00 -12.98 36.31
CA THR A 33 -16.42 -12.61 36.21
C THR A 33 -16.58 -11.73 34.98
N GLU A 34 -17.72 -11.85 34.27
CA GLU A 34 -18.00 -11.09 33.03
C GLU A 34 -17.82 -9.58 33.20
N ASP A 35 -17.86 -9.08 34.43
CA ASP A 35 -17.73 -7.66 34.79
C ASP A 35 -16.32 -7.21 35.21
N THR A 36 -15.32 -8.08 35.17
CA THR A 36 -13.95 -7.75 35.61
C THR A 36 -13.03 -7.66 34.39
N PRO A 37 -12.42 -6.49 34.11
CA PRO A 37 -11.44 -6.37 33.01
C PRO A 37 -10.26 -7.31 33.21
N VAL A 38 -9.77 -7.86 32.13
CA VAL A 38 -8.60 -8.74 32.08
C VAL A 38 -7.52 -8.14 31.19
N GLN A 39 -6.27 -8.48 31.50
CA GLN A 39 -5.13 -7.99 30.74
C GLN A 39 -4.97 -8.77 29.43
N VAL A 40 -4.91 -8.05 28.31
CA VAL A 40 -4.72 -8.61 26.98
C VAL A 40 -3.51 -7.97 26.32
N GLU A 41 -2.57 -8.80 25.85
CA GLU A 41 -1.39 -8.35 25.12
C GLU A 41 -1.57 -8.61 23.61
N LEU A 42 -1.26 -7.60 22.78
CA LEU A 42 -1.24 -7.69 21.32
C LEU A 42 0.16 -7.38 20.80
N LYS A 43 0.64 -8.20 19.87
CA LYS A 43 1.86 -7.95 19.08
C LYS A 43 1.49 -7.75 17.62
N LEU A 44 2.10 -6.74 17.00
CA LEU A 44 1.93 -6.45 15.58
C LEU A 44 3.21 -6.80 14.83
N LYS A 45 3.02 -7.20 13.58
CA LYS A 45 4.09 -7.44 12.63
C LYS A 45 3.67 -6.89 11.28
N SER A 46 4.55 -6.10 10.66
CA SER A 46 4.49 -5.83 9.23
C SER A 46 5.27 -6.89 8.46
N GLU A 47 4.93 -7.13 7.23
CA GLU A 47 5.63 -8.07 6.37
C GLU A 47 6.91 -7.40 5.86
N GLN A 48 8.09 -8.01 6.08
CA GLN A 48 9.37 -7.46 5.63
C GLN A 48 9.51 -7.58 4.11
N MET A 49 9.93 -6.49 3.46
CA MET A 49 10.30 -6.47 2.05
C MET A 49 11.61 -5.73 1.83
N ASP A 50 12.37 -6.18 0.82
CA ASP A 50 13.59 -5.49 0.37
C ASP A 50 13.25 -4.15 -0.29
N THR A 51 13.63 -3.04 0.35
CA THR A 51 13.34 -1.70 -0.16
C THR A 51 14.52 -0.74 -0.07
N ARG A 52 14.51 0.27 -0.93
CA ARG A 52 15.55 1.31 -0.98
C ARG A 52 15.03 2.75 -0.92
N ALA A 53 13.71 2.99 -0.92
CA ALA A 53 13.17 4.35 -1.03
C ALA A 53 12.30 4.76 0.18
N ILE A 54 11.37 3.91 0.63
CA ILE A 54 10.51 4.12 1.79
C ILE A 54 10.64 2.88 2.67
N ASP A 55 10.62 3.04 3.99
CA ASP A 55 10.48 1.89 4.90
C ASP A 55 9.03 1.41 4.86
N GLU A 56 8.75 0.52 3.92
CA GLU A 56 7.41 -0.03 3.67
C GLU A 56 6.86 -0.84 4.84
N ASP A 57 7.72 -1.21 5.77
CA ASP A 57 7.42 -2.04 6.91
C ASP A 57 7.26 -1.23 8.20
N ALA A 58 7.57 0.08 8.14
CA ALA A 58 7.48 0.95 9.29
C ALA A 58 6.04 1.07 9.78
N ILE A 59 5.86 0.88 11.07
CA ILE A 59 4.64 1.20 11.80
C ILE A 59 4.95 2.40 12.67
N ASN A 60 4.33 3.55 12.39
CA ASN A 60 4.59 4.81 13.08
C ASN A 60 3.56 5.06 14.17
N ASP A 61 2.28 5.11 13.82
CA ASP A 61 1.16 5.27 14.73
C ASP A 61 0.14 4.16 14.57
N ILE A 62 -0.68 3.94 15.59
CA ILE A 62 -1.60 2.80 15.63
C ILE A 62 -2.91 3.18 16.29
N ASN A 63 -4.02 2.86 15.62
CA ASN A 63 -5.37 2.85 16.17
C ASN A 63 -5.85 1.40 16.30
N ILE A 64 -6.29 1.00 17.48
CA ILE A 64 -6.73 -0.35 17.80
C ILE A 64 -8.16 -0.31 18.31
N TYR A 65 -9.02 -1.12 17.71
CA TYR A 65 -10.44 -1.23 18.06
C TYR A 65 -10.79 -2.65 18.44
N PHE A 66 -11.58 -2.79 19.49
CA PHE A 66 -12.27 -4.03 19.83
C PHE A 66 -13.76 -3.77 19.78
N PHE A 67 -14.46 -4.36 18.82
CA PHE A 67 -15.91 -4.23 18.64
C PHE A 67 -16.60 -5.47 19.21
N GLY A 68 -17.32 -5.31 20.31
CA GLY A 68 -18.09 -6.36 20.97
C GLY A 68 -19.59 -6.09 20.93
N ASN A 69 -20.39 -7.06 21.36
CA ASN A 69 -21.85 -6.97 21.29
C ASN A 69 -22.46 -5.78 22.06
N ASN A 70 -21.83 -5.37 23.16
CA ASN A 70 -22.37 -4.31 24.02
C ASN A 70 -21.36 -3.21 24.35
N ILE A 71 -20.10 -3.38 23.98
CA ILE A 71 -19.02 -2.47 24.33
C ILE A 71 -17.97 -2.44 23.22
N ASN A 72 -17.51 -1.24 22.92
CA ASN A 72 -16.42 -1.01 22.00
C ASN A 72 -15.28 -0.35 22.74
N TYR A 73 -14.05 -0.74 22.41
CA TYR A 73 -12.83 -0.10 22.91
C TYR A 73 -12.08 0.50 21.72
N HIS A 74 -11.46 1.65 21.98
CA HIS A 74 -10.53 2.29 21.07
C HIS A 74 -9.28 2.74 21.85
N PHE A 75 -8.11 2.44 21.27
CA PHE A 75 -6.82 2.83 21.80
C PHE A 75 -6.00 3.43 20.68
N TYR A 76 -5.38 4.58 20.95
CA TYR A 76 -4.48 5.23 20.02
C TYR A 76 -3.07 5.30 20.61
N TYR A 77 -2.08 4.94 19.82
CA TYR A 77 -0.66 5.03 20.15
C TYR A 77 0.04 5.85 19.06
N PRO A 78 0.61 7.02 19.40
CA PRO A 78 1.30 7.88 18.45
C PRO A 78 2.68 7.35 18.03
N GLU A 79 3.15 6.27 18.67
CA GLU A 79 4.43 5.63 18.40
C GLU A 79 4.30 4.11 18.48
N TYR A 80 5.08 3.42 17.65
CA TYR A 80 5.14 1.95 17.68
C TYR A 80 5.78 1.42 18.97
N ALA A 81 5.21 0.34 19.49
CA ALA A 81 5.79 -0.46 20.55
C ALA A 81 5.78 -1.95 20.15
N PRO A 82 6.75 -2.76 20.63
CA PRO A 82 6.80 -4.20 20.33
C PRO A 82 5.58 -4.99 20.79
N SER A 83 4.88 -4.49 21.81
CA SER A 83 3.60 -5.04 22.29
C SER A 83 2.74 -3.95 22.92
N PHE A 84 1.43 -4.17 22.90
CA PHE A 84 0.40 -3.31 23.46
C PHE A 84 -0.40 -4.09 24.49
N VAL A 85 -0.67 -3.48 25.62
CA VAL A 85 -1.36 -4.12 26.74
C VAL A 85 -2.64 -3.34 27.05
N PHE A 86 -3.75 -4.04 27.12
CA PHE A 86 -5.09 -3.47 27.33
C PHE A 86 -5.78 -4.12 28.52
N GLU A 87 -6.70 -3.39 29.13
CA GLU A 87 -7.67 -3.93 30.08
C GLU A 87 -9.05 -3.98 29.38
N ILE A 88 -9.54 -5.19 29.12
CA ILE A 88 -10.75 -5.45 28.35
C ILE A 88 -11.62 -6.44 29.10
N LEU A 89 -12.93 -6.23 29.09
CA LEU A 89 -13.88 -7.21 29.65
C LEU A 89 -13.85 -8.53 28.86
N PRO A 90 -14.02 -9.67 29.52
CA PRO A 90 -14.18 -10.94 28.82
C PRO A 90 -15.35 -10.86 27.83
N GLY A 91 -15.14 -11.44 26.63
CA GLY A 91 -16.15 -11.39 25.57
C GLY A 91 -15.58 -11.79 24.22
N THR A 92 -16.45 -11.73 23.20
CA THR A 92 -16.06 -11.94 21.81
C THR A 92 -16.03 -10.61 21.10
N TYR A 93 -14.95 -10.33 20.37
CA TYR A 93 -14.71 -9.05 19.71
C TYR A 93 -14.24 -9.25 18.28
N THR A 94 -14.58 -8.31 17.41
CA THR A 94 -13.83 -8.06 16.18
C THR A 94 -12.70 -7.08 16.55
N LEU A 95 -11.46 -7.56 16.51
CA LEU A 95 -10.27 -6.72 16.65
C LEU A 95 -9.94 -6.13 15.29
N CYS A 96 -9.84 -4.81 15.21
CA CYS A 96 -9.39 -4.08 14.02
C CYS A 96 -8.20 -3.20 14.38
N VAL A 97 -7.20 -3.18 13.51
CA VAL A 97 -6.00 -2.35 13.64
C VAL A 97 -5.82 -1.51 12.40
N VAL A 98 -5.52 -0.24 12.60
CA VAL A 98 -5.14 0.73 11.54
C VAL A 98 -3.83 1.38 11.93
N THR A 99 -2.86 1.39 11.03
CA THR A 99 -1.55 2.03 11.25
C THR A 99 -1.30 3.13 10.23
N ASN A 100 -0.37 4.03 10.54
CA ASN A 100 0.15 5.06 9.63
C ASN A 100 -0.93 6.01 9.08
N VAL A 101 -1.87 6.40 9.91
CA VAL A 101 -2.87 7.43 9.57
C VAL A 101 -2.57 8.78 10.23
N HIS A 102 -1.51 8.85 11.05
CA HIS A 102 -0.96 10.03 11.72
C HIS A 102 -1.96 10.83 12.57
N LYS A 103 -2.97 10.14 13.09
CA LYS A 103 -3.98 10.75 13.96
C LYS A 103 -4.70 9.73 14.82
N ASP A 104 -5.18 10.22 15.95
CA ASP A 104 -6.24 9.56 16.71
C ASP A 104 -7.54 9.60 15.88
N MET A 105 -8.02 8.44 15.44
CA MET A 105 -9.26 8.34 14.68
C MET A 105 -10.50 8.46 15.55
N GLY A 106 -10.35 8.42 16.88
CA GLY A 106 -11.46 8.48 17.85
C GLY A 106 -12.30 7.22 17.92
N GLY A 107 -13.21 7.19 18.88
CA GLY A 107 -14.18 6.10 19.02
C GLY A 107 -15.21 6.14 17.88
N MET A 108 -15.43 4.97 17.26
CA MET A 108 -16.43 4.77 16.22
C MET A 108 -17.03 3.38 16.29
N THR A 109 -18.08 3.13 15.56
CA THR A 109 -18.67 1.80 15.37
C THR A 109 -17.86 1.00 14.33
N GLU A 110 -17.97 -0.33 14.34
CA GLU A 110 -17.38 -1.20 13.31
C GLU A 110 -17.82 -0.80 11.90
N SER A 111 -19.12 -0.48 11.74
CA SER A 111 -19.66 -0.05 10.44
C SER A 111 -19.09 1.28 9.94
N GLU A 112 -18.75 2.20 10.84
CA GLU A 112 -18.10 3.47 10.49
C GLU A 112 -16.64 3.21 10.12
N LEU A 113 -15.92 2.37 10.87
CA LEU A 113 -14.54 2.02 10.57
C LEU A 113 -14.39 1.30 9.21
N ILE A 114 -15.26 0.34 8.92
CA ILE A 114 -15.24 -0.39 7.64
C ILE A 114 -15.46 0.55 6.44
N ARG A 115 -16.26 1.60 6.63
CA ARG A 115 -16.54 2.60 5.58
C ARG A 115 -15.60 3.80 5.63
N TYR A 116 -14.68 3.80 6.57
CA TYR A 116 -13.78 4.94 6.73
C TYR A 116 -12.94 5.13 5.48
N LYS A 117 -13.07 6.31 4.85
CA LYS A 117 -12.35 6.70 3.65
C LYS A 117 -11.08 7.45 4.05
N TYR A 118 -9.94 6.80 3.88
CA TYR A 118 -8.63 7.42 4.05
C TYR A 118 -8.29 8.21 2.79
N SER A 119 -7.84 9.44 2.95
CA SER A 119 -7.47 10.32 1.83
C SER A 119 -6.03 10.78 1.97
N VAL A 120 -5.36 10.90 0.83
CA VAL A 120 -4.01 11.47 0.71
C VAL A 120 -4.07 12.76 -0.09
N ASP A 121 -3.17 13.68 0.25
CA ASP A 121 -2.96 14.91 -0.53
C ASP A 121 -1.61 14.80 -1.26
N GLY A 122 -1.62 14.07 -2.38
CA GLY A 122 -0.42 13.79 -3.15
C GLY A 122 0.07 12.34 -3.04
N MET A 123 1.40 12.15 -3.12
CA MET A 123 2.04 10.84 -2.99
C MET A 123 1.80 10.21 -1.62
N VAL A 124 1.79 8.89 -1.59
CA VAL A 124 1.72 8.12 -0.34
C VAL A 124 3.13 8.06 0.25
N ASP A 125 3.39 8.89 1.25
CA ASP A 125 4.70 8.94 1.93
C ASP A 125 4.81 7.86 3.01
N ASP A 126 3.73 7.66 3.78
CA ASP A 126 3.58 6.58 4.75
C ASP A 126 2.40 5.70 4.37
N ILE A 127 2.66 4.40 4.28
CA ILE A 127 1.67 3.45 3.78
C ILE A 127 0.73 3.06 4.91
N PRO A 128 -0.58 3.42 4.85
CA PRO A 128 -1.53 2.95 5.82
C PRO A 128 -1.69 1.43 5.70
N MET A 129 -1.73 0.75 6.86
CA MET A 129 -1.92 -0.68 6.90
C MET A 129 -3.06 -1.04 7.83
N THR A 130 -3.72 -2.16 7.53
CA THR A 130 -4.88 -2.62 8.31
C THR A 130 -4.81 -4.10 8.58
N ALA A 131 -5.43 -4.52 9.68
CA ALA A 131 -5.70 -5.91 9.95
C ALA A 131 -6.99 -6.07 10.74
N SER A 132 -7.65 -7.22 10.59
CA SER A 132 -8.77 -7.59 11.44
C SER A 132 -8.79 -9.07 11.75
N MET A 133 -9.28 -9.41 12.94
CA MET A 133 -9.50 -10.80 13.36
C MET A 133 -10.59 -10.87 14.42
N ASN A 134 -11.28 -12.02 14.46
CA ASN A 134 -12.18 -12.31 15.57
C ASN A 134 -11.40 -12.90 16.74
N VAL A 135 -11.66 -12.40 17.93
CA VAL A 135 -11.00 -12.84 19.18
C VAL A 135 -12.01 -13.15 20.27
N SER A 136 -11.74 -14.20 21.04
CA SER A 136 -12.51 -14.54 22.24
C SER A 136 -11.60 -14.36 23.46
N ILE A 137 -11.93 -13.40 24.30
CA ILE A 137 -11.19 -13.05 25.50
C ILE A 137 -11.94 -13.66 26.69
N LEU A 138 -11.35 -14.70 27.29
CA LEU A 138 -11.93 -15.43 28.42
C LEU A 138 -11.19 -15.15 29.74
N GLY A 139 -10.04 -14.52 29.69
CA GLY A 139 -9.16 -14.21 30.81
C GLY A 139 -7.92 -13.50 30.32
N ALA A 140 -6.97 -13.22 31.22
CA ALA A 140 -5.70 -12.63 30.81
C ALA A 140 -4.98 -13.51 29.78
N MET A 141 -4.58 -12.92 28.66
CA MET A 141 -4.00 -13.65 27.53
C MET A 141 -3.13 -12.77 26.63
N THR A 142 -2.24 -13.43 25.89
CA THR A 142 -1.56 -12.83 24.73
C THR A 142 -2.28 -13.28 23.47
N LEU A 143 -2.69 -12.33 22.65
CA LEU A 143 -3.32 -12.61 21.34
C LEU A 143 -2.27 -13.15 20.35
N PRO A 144 -2.69 -13.91 19.32
CA PRO A 144 -1.81 -14.22 18.21
C PRO A 144 -1.23 -12.94 17.59
N THR A 145 0.02 -13.00 17.14
CA THR A 145 0.62 -11.87 16.42
C THR A 145 -0.23 -11.51 15.22
N LEU A 146 -0.67 -10.27 15.17
CA LEU A 146 -1.50 -9.76 14.09
C LEU A 146 -0.62 -9.14 13.00
N GLU A 147 -0.81 -9.60 11.79
CA GLU A 147 -0.08 -9.12 10.62
C GLU A 147 -0.92 -8.08 9.87
N VAL A 148 -0.35 -6.88 9.71
CA VAL A 148 -1.02 -5.77 9.01
C VAL A 148 -0.75 -5.81 7.51
N THR A 149 -1.77 -5.47 6.72
CA THR A 149 -1.77 -5.47 5.26
C THR A 149 -1.83 -4.04 4.73
N ARG A 150 -0.96 -3.71 3.78
CA ARG A 150 -0.85 -2.38 3.20
C ARG A 150 -2.10 -2.01 2.39
N ALA A 151 -2.57 -0.77 2.53
CA ALA A 151 -3.68 -0.22 1.73
C ALA A 151 -3.22 0.39 0.40
N ALA A 152 -1.94 0.32 0.08
CA ALA A 152 -1.35 0.81 -1.16
C ALA A 152 -0.73 -0.31 -1.99
N ALA A 153 -0.53 -0.03 -3.27
CA ALA A 153 0.25 -0.84 -4.21
C ALA A 153 1.62 -0.21 -4.45
N LYS A 154 2.61 -1.04 -4.75
CA LYS A 154 3.96 -0.65 -5.17
C LYS A 154 4.12 -0.86 -6.66
N ILE A 155 4.51 0.18 -7.38
CA ILE A 155 4.79 0.15 -8.82
C ILE A 155 6.28 0.36 -9.02
N ALA A 156 7.04 -0.71 -9.21
CA ALA A 156 8.45 -0.65 -9.59
C ALA A 156 8.53 -0.62 -11.12
N TYR A 157 9.11 0.42 -11.70
CA TYR A 157 9.17 0.55 -13.14
C TYR A 157 10.56 0.89 -13.65
N THR A 158 10.85 0.40 -14.85
CA THR A 158 12.06 0.72 -15.61
C THR A 158 11.65 1.10 -17.02
N ILE A 159 12.06 2.26 -17.47
CA ILE A 159 11.87 2.75 -18.84
C ILE A 159 13.27 2.80 -19.47
N SER A 160 13.43 2.18 -20.63
CA SER A 160 14.69 2.21 -21.37
C SER A 160 14.45 2.52 -22.84
N VAL A 161 15.47 3.04 -23.49
CA VAL A 161 15.51 3.23 -24.96
C VAL A 161 16.40 2.14 -25.54
N ASP A 162 15.91 1.44 -26.57
CA ASP A 162 16.68 0.41 -27.27
C ASP A 162 17.98 0.99 -27.82
N ALA A 163 19.06 0.20 -27.73
CA ALA A 163 20.38 0.62 -28.18
C ALA A 163 20.41 1.03 -29.65
N ALA A 164 19.58 0.43 -30.50
CA ALA A 164 19.53 0.73 -31.93
C ALA A 164 19.00 2.14 -32.23
N VAL A 165 18.19 2.73 -31.35
CA VAL A 165 17.56 4.05 -31.53
C VAL A 165 17.97 5.07 -30.47
N SER A 166 18.79 4.68 -29.50
CA SER A 166 19.17 5.50 -28.35
C SER A 166 19.97 6.76 -28.68
N GLU A 167 20.50 6.89 -29.88
CA GLU A 167 21.16 8.13 -30.33
C GLU A 167 20.12 9.18 -30.80
N ASN A 168 18.92 8.72 -31.20
CA ASN A 168 17.90 9.58 -31.79
C ASN A 168 16.73 9.83 -30.83
N ILE A 169 16.53 8.97 -29.82
CA ILE A 169 15.42 9.07 -28.88
C ILE A 169 15.97 9.33 -27.46
N LYS A 170 15.38 10.32 -26.79
CA LYS A 170 15.73 10.71 -25.42
C LYS A 170 14.49 10.71 -24.54
N LEU A 171 14.56 10.03 -23.41
CA LEU A 171 13.53 10.14 -22.38
C LEU A 171 13.47 11.58 -21.86
N ARG A 172 12.28 12.08 -21.59
CA ARG A 172 12.06 13.43 -21.09
C ARG A 172 11.31 13.48 -19.78
N SER A 173 10.27 12.71 -19.64
CA SER A 173 9.51 12.68 -18.40
C SER A 173 8.66 11.43 -18.25
N VAL A 174 8.24 11.18 -17.02
CA VAL A 174 7.22 10.20 -16.66
C VAL A 174 6.25 10.83 -15.68
N GLN A 175 4.98 10.41 -15.75
CA GLN A 175 3.93 10.87 -14.85
C GLN A 175 2.90 9.77 -14.66
N PHE A 176 2.47 9.53 -13.43
CA PHE A 176 1.31 8.70 -13.15
C PHE A 176 0.05 9.54 -13.18
N CYS A 177 -0.96 9.08 -13.91
CA CYS A 177 -2.23 9.77 -14.12
C CYS A 177 -3.39 8.93 -13.63
N ASN A 178 -4.51 9.58 -13.27
CA ASN A 178 -5.66 8.94 -12.64
C ASN A 178 -5.29 8.16 -11.37
N VAL A 179 -4.48 8.74 -10.50
CA VAL A 179 -4.12 8.16 -9.20
C VAL A 179 -5.24 8.46 -8.21
N PRO A 180 -5.76 7.47 -7.45
CA PRO A 180 -6.83 7.72 -6.49
C PRO A 180 -6.40 8.63 -5.34
N ARG A 181 -7.25 9.59 -4.97
CA ARG A 181 -7.05 10.46 -3.79
C ARG A 181 -7.40 9.79 -2.48
N SER A 182 -8.13 8.69 -2.52
CA SER A 182 -8.62 8.05 -1.31
C SER A 182 -8.93 6.57 -1.53
N THR A 183 -8.95 5.83 -0.41
CA THR A 183 -9.35 4.42 -0.37
C THR A 183 -10.12 4.14 0.92
N VAL A 184 -10.98 3.13 0.93
CA VAL A 184 -11.52 2.60 2.19
C VAL A 184 -10.44 1.76 2.87
N LEU A 185 -10.32 1.88 4.19
CA LEU A 185 -9.27 1.16 4.92
C LEU A 185 -9.52 -0.34 4.95
N PHE A 186 -10.76 -0.77 5.12
CA PHE A 186 -11.15 -2.19 5.18
C PHE A 186 -12.01 -2.57 3.98
N GLY A 187 -11.80 -3.78 3.47
CA GLY A 187 -12.54 -4.28 2.32
C GLY A 187 -12.05 -3.74 0.97
N ALA A 188 -12.78 -4.06 -0.09
CA ALA A 188 -12.47 -3.61 -1.44
C ALA A 188 -12.89 -2.15 -1.64
N ASN A 189 -12.03 -1.38 -2.30
CA ASN A 189 -12.36 -0.02 -2.68
C ASN A 189 -13.33 -0.06 -3.90
N PRO A 190 -14.50 0.57 -3.82
CA PRO A 190 -15.39 0.61 -4.98
C PRO A 190 -14.76 1.44 -6.10
N SER A 191 -14.88 0.95 -7.33
CA SER A 191 -14.48 1.73 -8.51
C SER A 191 -15.32 3.00 -8.63
N SER A 192 -14.68 4.11 -9.00
CA SER A 192 -15.36 5.37 -9.26
C SER A 192 -15.09 5.81 -10.69
N THR A 193 -16.10 6.42 -11.31
CA THR A 193 -16.00 7.08 -12.60
C THR A 193 -15.90 8.60 -12.48
N ASP A 194 -15.95 9.12 -11.23
CA ASP A 194 -15.79 10.55 -10.97
C ASP A 194 -14.30 10.92 -10.99
N LYS A 195 -13.89 11.63 -12.03
CA LYS A 195 -12.51 12.12 -12.17
C LYS A 195 -12.05 13.03 -11.03
N GLY A 196 -12.96 13.64 -10.27
CA GLY A 196 -12.65 14.44 -9.10
C GLY A 196 -12.04 13.63 -7.94
N GLU A 197 -12.24 12.32 -7.94
CA GLU A 197 -11.65 11.40 -6.95
C GLU A 197 -10.22 10.98 -7.29
N TYR A 198 -9.67 11.45 -8.41
CA TYR A 198 -8.34 11.13 -8.90
C TYR A 198 -7.50 12.39 -9.09
N TYR A 199 -6.19 12.22 -9.20
CA TYR A 199 -5.24 13.27 -9.54
C TYR A 199 -4.16 12.72 -10.47
N ASP A 200 -3.46 13.62 -11.15
CA ASP A 200 -2.22 13.29 -11.83
C ASP A 200 -1.07 13.64 -10.88
N ALA A 201 -0.16 12.70 -10.69
CA ALA A 201 1.02 12.89 -9.86
C ALA A 201 1.96 13.91 -10.51
N ASP A 202 2.94 14.40 -9.76
CA ASP A 202 3.95 15.30 -10.28
C ASP A 202 4.71 14.69 -11.45
N VAL A 203 5.06 15.53 -12.42
CA VAL A 203 5.87 15.11 -13.57
C VAL A 203 7.31 14.92 -13.10
N VAL A 204 7.84 13.72 -13.26
CA VAL A 204 9.25 13.44 -13.04
C VAL A 204 10.01 13.71 -14.34
N ASN A 205 10.88 14.73 -14.33
CA ASN A 205 11.72 15.07 -15.46
C ASN A 205 12.95 14.16 -15.51
N ILE A 206 13.28 13.67 -16.71
CA ILE A 206 14.41 12.78 -16.97
C ILE A 206 15.42 13.50 -17.86
N ASP A 207 16.61 13.74 -17.34
CA ASP A 207 17.68 14.46 -18.06
C ASP A 207 18.54 13.51 -18.87
N ASN A 208 18.14 13.27 -20.13
CA ASN A 208 18.92 12.52 -21.14
C ASN A 208 19.30 11.09 -20.80
N ASP A 209 18.64 10.45 -19.85
CA ASP A 209 18.93 9.07 -19.51
C ASP A 209 18.36 8.12 -20.58
N LYS A 210 19.17 7.11 -20.94
CA LYS A 210 18.76 5.99 -21.80
C LYS A 210 17.96 4.94 -21.02
N THR A 211 18.03 5.00 -19.70
CA THR A 211 17.30 4.12 -18.79
C THR A 211 16.98 4.88 -17.52
N TYR A 212 15.73 4.81 -17.09
CA TYR A 212 15.24 5.40 -15.86
C TYR A 212 14.45 4.35 -15.06
N SER A 213 14.73 4.23 -13.78
CA SER A 213 14.06 3.28 -12.89
C SER A 213 13.69 3.95 -11.58
N GLU A 214 12.45 3.74 -11.13
CA GLU A 214 11.93 4.30 -9.88
C GLU A 214 10.83 3.41 -9.30
N VAL A 215 10.37 3.75 -8.10
CA VAL A 215 9.23 3.14 -7.43
C VAL A 215 8.18 4.21 -7.14
N PHE A 216 6.95 3.91 -7.48
CA PHE A 216 5.78 4.74 -7.17
C PHE A 216 4.81 3.98 -6.27
N TYR A 217 4.29 4.65 -5.25
CA TYR A 217 3.28 4.09 -4.36
C TYR A 217 1.95 4.79 -4.59
N MET A 218 0.88 4.02 -4.68
CA MET A 218 -0.46 4.54 -4.88
C MET A 218 -1.50 3.75 -4.11
N LEU A 219 -2.59 4.41 -3.74
CA LEU A 219 -3.76 3.74 -3.17
C LEU A 219 -4.40 2.81 -4.22
N GLU A 220 -5.16 1.83 -3.74
CA GLU A 220 -5.86 0.86 -4.59
C GLU A 220 -6.80 1.54 -5.60
N ASN A 221 -6.69 1.16 -6.89
CA ASN A 221 -7.59 1.54 -7.97
C ASN A 221 -8.07 0.30 -8.73
N CYS A 222 -9.25 -0.20 -8.44
CA CYS A 222 -9.83 -1.34 -9.13
C CYS A 222 -10.88 -0.84 -10.14
N GLN A 223 -10.51 -0.82 -11.44
CA GLN A 223 -11.40 -0.40 -12.53
C GLN A 223 -12.01 -1.59 -13.30
N GLY A 224 -11.66 -2.82 -12.89
CA GLY A 224 -12.22 -4.05 -13.45
C GLY A 224 -11.58 -4.49 -14.76
N GLU A 225 -12.32 -5.31 -15.47
CA GLU A 225 -11.88 -5.89 -16.74
C GLU A 225 -12.75 -5.42 -17.91
N VAL A 226 -12.10 -5.21 -19.05
CA VAL A 226 -12.73 -4.99 -20.35
C VAL A 226 -12.45 -6.21 -21.24
N GLU A 227 -13.29 -7.23 -21.14
CA GLU A 227 -13.07 -8.56 -21.75
C GLU A 227 -12.87 -8.52 -23.29
N SER A 228 -13.33 -7.47 -23.95
CA SER A 228 -13.14 -7.28 -25.39
C SER A 228 -11.70 -6.96 -25.79
N ILE A 229 -10.85 -6.53 -24.85
CA ILE A 229 -9.45 -6.24 -25.09
C ILE A 229 -8.65 -7.54 -25.01
N THR A 230 -8.35 -8.11 -26.15
CA THR A 230 -7.57 -9.35 -26.26
C THR A 230 -6.15 -9.10 -26.81
N ASP A 231 -5.95 -7.97 -27.49
CA ASP A 231 -4.65 -7.51 -27.93
C ASP A 231 -4.18 -6.35 -27.02
N PRO A 232 -2.97 -6.39 -26.56
CA PRO A 232 -2.42 -5.34 -25.71
C PRO A 232 -2.33 -3.96 -26.33
N ARG A 233 -2.26 -3.88 -27.63
CA ARG A 233 -2.33 -2.61 -28.38
C ARG A 233 -3.67 -1.92 -28.18
N ASP A 234 -4.72 -2.72 -27.91
CA ASP A 234 -6.07 -2.23 -27.63
C ASP A 234 -6.26 -1.79 -26.18
N LYS A 235 -5.29 -2.03 -25.28
CA LYS A 235 -5.27 -1.46 -23.94
C LYS A 235 -4.85 0.02 -24.00
N SER A 236 -5.69 0.80 -24.64
CA SER A 236 -5.46 2.18 -25.11
C SER A 236 -6.42 3.17 -24.46
N PRO A 237 -6.19 4.48 -24.56
CA PRO A 237 -7.10 5.51 -24.05
C PRO A 237 -8.53 5.42 -24.57
N GLU A 238 -8.73 4.81 -25.73
CA GLU A 238 -10.05 4.68 -26.37
C GLU A 238 -10.87 3.55 -25.74
N ASN A 239 -10.20 2.52 -25.22
CA ASN A 239 -10.85 1.31 -24.72
C ASN A 239 -10.81 1.18 -23.19
N ALA A 240 -9.92 1.93 -22.54
CA ALA A 240 -9.73 1.85 -21.09
C ALA A 240 -10.88 2.50 -20.31
N PRO A 241 -11.20 2.01 -19.11
CA PRO A 241 -12.06 2.71 -18.17
C PRO A 241 -11.55 4.13 -17.91
N VAL A 242 -12.48 5.08 -17.81
CA VAL A 242 -12.19 6.53 -17.77
C VAL A 242 -11.27 6.96 -16.62
N CYS A 243 -11.26 6.21 -15.51
CA CYS A 243 -10.44 6.46 -14.34
C CYS A 243 -9.37 5.39 -14.09
N ALA A 244 -9.09 4.53 -15.08
CA ALA A 244 -7.99 3.59 -14.98
C ALA A 244 -6.65 4.33 -14.86
N THR A 245 -5.82 3.89 -13.94
CA THR A 245 -4.48 4.48 -13.73
C THR A 245 -3.56 4.12 -14.88
N TYR A 246 -2.82 5.11 -15.36
CA TYR A 246 -1.83 4.90 -16.39
C TYR A 246 -0.56 5.71 -16.14
N MET A 247 0.51 5.25 -16.76
CA MET A 247 1.78 5.98 -16.85
C MET A 247 1.84 6.71 -18.18
N ARG A 248 2.08 8.01 -18.12
CA ARG A 248 2.39 8.84 -19.27
C ARG A 248 3.90 9.01 -19.35
N ILE A 249 4.50 8.59 -20.48
CA ILE A 249 5.92 8.69 -20.72
C ILE A 249 6.13 9.62 -21.91
N VAL A 250 7.04 10.58 -21.78
CA VAL A 250 7.41 11.49 -22.87
C VAL A 250 8.85 11.23 -23.28
N ALA A 251 9.06 11.09 -24.57
CA ALA A 251 10.38 11.05 -25.17
C ALA A 251 10.47 11.98 -26.37
N GLU A 252 11.66 12.37 -26.74
CA GLU A 252 11.95 13.25 -27.86
C GLU A 252 12.75 12.48 -28.91
N GLY A 253 12.23 12.44 -30.13
CA GLY A 253 12.95 12.02 -31.32
C GLY A 253 13.70 13.17 -32.02
N ALA A 254 14.18 12.97 -33.21
CA ALA A 254 14.95 13.98 -33.95
C ALA A 254 14.13 15.23 -34.26
N ASP A 255 12.88 15.07 -34.66
CA ASP A 255 11.94 16.13 -35.04
C ASP A 255 10.52 15.91 -34.48
N LYS A 256 10.36 14.99 -33.55
CA LYS A 256 9.08 14.54 -33.01
C LYS A 256 9.13 14.47 -31.53
N VAL A 257 8.01 14.72 -30.93
CA VAL A 257 7.78 14.37 -29.55
C VAL A 257 6.80 13.24 -29.48
N LEU A 258 7.11 12.36 -28.60
CA LEU A 258 6.54 11.07 -28.49
C LEU A 258 5.95 10.91 -27.07
N GLU A 259 4.61 10.62 -26.87
CA GLU A 259 3.97 10.41 -25.55
C GLU A 259 3.29 9.05 -25.47
N TYR A 260 3.69 8.18 -24.54
CA TYR A 260 3.14 6.85 -24.31
C TYR A 260 2.11 6.87 -23.20
N THR A 261 1.00 6.18 -23.41
CA THR A 261 0.00 5.91 -22.39
C THR A 261 0.02 4.42 -22.08
N VAL A 262 0.53 4.08 -20.90
CA VAL A 262 0.66 2.70 -20.44
C VAL A 262 -0.24 2.46 -19.25
N TYR A 263 -1.35 1.76 -19.45
CA TYR A 263 -2.31 1.45 -18.39
C TYR A 263 -1.78 0.36 -17.46
N LEU A 264 -1.96 0.58 -16.16
CA LEU A 264 -1.70 -0.42 -15.14
C LEU A 264 -2.81 -1.47 -15.10
N GLY A 265 -2.55 -2.58 -14.42
CA GLY A 265 -3.50 -3.67 -14.21
C GLY A 265 -2.80 -4.97 -13.92
N GLU A 266 -3.56 -6.04 -13.67
CA GLU A 266 -3.02 -7.37 -13.36
C GLU A 266 -2.58 -8.15 -14.61
N ASN A 267 -2.94 -7.66 -15.80
CA ASN A 267 -2.48 -8.20 -17.08
C ASN A 267 -2.27 -7.06 -18.08
N SER A 268 -1.79 -7.42 -19.23
CA SER A 268 -1.44 -6.49 -20.29
C SER A 268 -2.58 -6.15 -21.24
N THR A 269 -3.72 -6.80 -21.11
CA THR A 269 -4.86 -6.66 -22.01
C THR A 269 -6.07 -6.10 -21.29
N SER A 270 -6.87 -6.96 -20.69
CA SER A 270 -8.23 -6.66 -20.25
C SER A 270 -8.35 -6.05 -18.85
N ASN A 271 -7.40 -6.30 -17.96
CA ASN A 271 -7.52 -5.93 -16.54
C ASN A 271 -6.91 -4.56 -16.26
N PHE A 272 -7.63 -3.72 -15.48
CA PHE A 272 -7.23 -2.38 -15.06
C PHE A 272 -7.19 -2.21 -13.53
N ASP A 273 -7.07 -3.30 -12.79
CA ASP A 273 -7.03 -3.27 -11.34
C ASP A 273 -5.60 -3.08 -10.83
N VAL A 274 -5.43 -2.10 -9.97
CA VAL A 274 -4.25 -1.93 -9.14
C VAL A 274 -4.68 -2.18 -7.70
N ARG A 275 -4.47 -3.42 -7.23
CA ARG A 275 -4.95 -3.84 -5.90
C ARG A 275 -3.96 -3.45 -4.81
N ARG A 276 -4.49 -3.15 -3.63
CA ARG A 276 -3.68 -2.95 -2.41
C ARG A 276 -2.81 -4.17 -2.11
N ASN A 277 -1.72 -3.94 -1.43
CA ASN A 277 -0.76 -4.97 -1.02
C ASN A 277 -0.23 -5.82 -2.20
N THR A 278 -0.09 -5.20 -3.37
CA THR A 278 0.51 -5.82 -4.56
C THR A 278 1.74 -5.04 -5.03
N LYS A 279 2.67 -5.77 -5.63
CA LYS A 279 3.83 -5.19 -6.31
C LYS A 279 3.69 -5.40 -7.81
N HIS A 280 3.65 -4.31 -8.56
CA HIS A 280 3.74 -4.30 -10.02
C HIS A 280 5.19 -4.05 -10.42
N THR A 281 5.73 -4.86 -11.32
CA THR A 281 7.04 -4.62 -11.95
C THR A 281 6.83 -4.37 -13.44
N MET A 282 7.20 -3.19 -13.90
CA MET A 282 6.99 -2.74 -15.27
C MET A 282 8.34 -2.48 -15.94
N ASN A 283 8.64 -3.22 -17.00
CA ASN A 283 9.83 -3.00 -17.83
C ASN A 283 9.38 -2.54 -19.22
N LEU A 284 9.71 -1.31 -19.55
CA LEU A 284 9.31 -0.63 -20.78
C LEU A 284 10.55 -0.33 -21.62
N VAL A 285 10.57 -0.76 -22.89
CA VAL A 285 11.69 -0.49 -23.79
C VAL A 285 11.17 0.24 -25.02
N ILE A 286 11.61 1.47 -25.28
CA ILE A 286 11.27 2.26 -26.44
C ILE A 286 12.16 1.82 -27.62
N LYS A 287 11.55 1.36 -28.71
CA LYS A 287 12.29 0.78 -29.85
C LYS A 287 12.29 1.62 -31.12
N GLY A 288 11.50 2.67 -31.21
CA GLY A 288 11.47 3.47 -32.43
C GLY A 288 10.42 4.57 -32.42
N GLU A 289 10.43 5.33 -33.53
CA GLU A 289 9.55 6.48 -33.75
C GLU A 289 8.39 6.18 -34.72
N ASN A 290 8.32 4.99 -35.29
CA ASN A 290 7.59 4.81 -36.56
C ASN A 290 6.48 3.76 -36.49
N GLU A 291 5.79 3.65 -35.39
CA GLU A 291 4.82 2.58 -35.32
C GLU A 291 3.37 3.07 -35.12
N ILE A 292 2.39 2.31 -35.45
CA ILE A 292 0.99 2.66 -35.28
C ILE A 292 0.40 1.80 -34.17
N ASP A 293 0.46 2.31 -32.95
CA ASP A 293 -0.13 1.68 -31.77
C ASP A 293 -1.13 2.67 -31.13
N ASN A 294 -2.32 2.22 -30.80
CA ASN A 294 -3.37 3.06 -30.22
C ASN A 294 -3.03 3.67 -28.86
N ARG A 295 -1.95 3.21 -28.22
CA ARG A 295 -1.43 3.76 -26.96
C ARG A 295 -0.54 4.97 -27.13
N VAL A 296 -0.34 5.40 -28.35
CA VAL A 296 0.71 6.31 -28.77
C VAL A 296 0.16 7.48 -29.58
N ARG A 297 0.66 8.67 -29.32
CA ARG A 297 0.47 9.85 -30.16
C ARG A 297 1.80 10.49 -30.49
N VAL A 298 2.00 10.89 -31.70
CA VAL A 298 3.21 11.55 -32.21
C VAL A 298 2.87 12.99 -32.56
N TYR A 299 3.70 13.92 -32.10
CA TYR A 299 3.58 15.32 -32.44
C TYR A 299 4.81 15.75 -33.21
N ASP A 300 4.59 16.41 -34.33
CA ASP A 300 5.67 17.07 -35.04
C ASP A 300 6.19 18.26 -34.23
N GLY A 301 7.48 18.35 -34.06
CA GLY A 301 8.15 19.42 -33.32
C GLY A 301 9.07 18.96 -32.21
N LEU A 302 9.68 19.93 -31.57
CA LEU A 302 10.59 19.68 -30.44
C LEU A 302 9.86 19.76 -29.11
N TYR A 303 10.34 19.01 -28.14
CA TYR A 303 9.84 19.07 -26.77
C TYR A 303 10.28 20.36 -26.08
N TYR A 304 9.32 21.13 -25.58
CA TYR A 304 9.53 22.33 -24.78
C TYR A 304 8.83 22.20 -23.42
N GLY A 305 9.48 21.60 -22.46
CA GLY A 305 8.97 21.49 -21.09
C GLY A 305 7.81 20.50 -20.94
N THR A 306 6.80 20.87 -20.17
CA THR A 306 5.65 20.01 -19.81
C THR A 306 4.56 19.95 -20.92
N ALA A 307 4.93 20.08 -22.17
CA ALA A 307 3.98 19.99 -23.26
C ALA A 307 3.29 18.62 -23.32
N ASN A 308 2.02 18.60 -23.67
CA ASN A 308 1.23 17.38 -23.83
C ASN A 308 1.65 16.66 -25.12
N CYS A 309 2.53 15.72 -24.98
CA CYS A 309 3.10 14.98 -26.09
C CYS A 309 2.89 13.48 -25.94
N ILE A 310 2.68 12.81 -27.02
CA ILE A 310 2.25 11.42 -27.05
C ILE A 310 3.23 10.56 -27.82
N VAL A 311 3.55 9.36 -27.41
CA VAL A 311 4.67 8.55 -27.88
C VAL A 311 4.36 7.08 -28.14
N TYR A 312 5.21 6.45 -28.81
CA TYR A 312 5.23 5.14 -29.41
C TYR A 312 5.89 4.04 -28.59
N ILE A 313 5.26 2.88 -28.41
CA ILE A 313 5.90 1.69 -27.81
C ILE A 313 5.90 0.54 -28.82
N ASP A 314 7.07 0.21 -29.32
CA ASP A 314 7.34 -1.03 -30.01
C ASP A 314 8.02 -2.00 -29.04
N THR A 315 7.29 -2.48 -28.03
CA THR A 315 7.95 -3.30 -27.01
C THR A 315 7.05 -4.15 -26.17
N PRO A 316 7.57 -5.30 -25.71
CA PRO A 316 6.96 -6.03 -24.62
C PRO A 316 6.92 -5.17 -23.36
N VAL A 317 5.72 -4.94 -22.85
CA VAL A 317 5.52 -4.47 -21.48
C VAL A 317 5.40 -5.71 -20.61
N THR A 318 6.39 -5.94 -19.77
CA THR A 318 6.32 -7.03 -18.80
C THR A 318 5.67 -6.50 -17.54
N PHE A 319 4.49 -6.99 -17.21
CA PHE A 319 3.86 -6.75 -15.93
C PHE A 319 4.12 -7.95 -15.04
N ASP A 320 4.73 -7.69 -13.92
CA ASP A 320 4.89 -8.67 -12.86
C ASP A 320 4.10 -8.16 -11.65
N VAL A 321 2.97 -8.79 -11.38
CA VAL A 321 2.12 -8.44 -10.24
C VAL A 321 2.32 -9.49 -9.17
N THR A 322 3.03 -9.15 -8.11
CA THR A 322 3.25 -10.03 -6.98
C THR A 322 2.47 -9.50 -5.78
N PRO A 323 1.54 -10.27 -5.20
CA PRO A 323 0.93 -9.87 -3.94
C PRO A 323 2.01 -9.82 -2.86
N TYR A 324 1.98 -8.79 -2.03
CA TYR A 324 2.93 -8.62 -0.92
C TYR A 324 2.88 -9.75 0.11
N ARG A 325 1.88 -10.61 0.06
CA ARG A 325 1.57 -11.56 1.14
C ARG A 325 1.30 -12.98 0.72
N THR A 326 1.47 -13.38 -0.51
CA THR A 326 1.16 -14.75 -0.90
C THR A 326 2.39 -15.47 -1.38
N SER A 327 2.50 -16.74 -0.97
CA SER A 327 3.39 -17.72 -1.58
C SER A 327 3.03 -18.06 -3.04
N LYS A 328 2.03 -17.39 -3.61
CA LYS A 328 1.67 -17.48 -5.02
C LYS A 328 2.14 -16.21 -5.71
N GLU A 329 3.26 -16.34 -6.39
CA GLU A 329 3.69 -15.38 -7.39
C GLU A 329 2.67 -15.39 -8.53
N LEU A 330 1.96 -14.25 -8.70
CA LEU A 330 1.20 -14.00 -9.89
C LEU A 330 2.16 -13.40 -10.93
N ASN A 331 2.92 -14.27 -11.57
CA ASN A 331 3.81 -13.87 -12.64
C ASN A 331 2.99 -13.77 -13.94
N TYR A 332 2.65 -12.56 -14.31
CA TYR A 332 2.16 -12.25 -15.65
C TYR A 332 3.32 -11.74 -16.49
N ALA A 333 4.09 -12.66 -17.06
CA ALA A 333 5.06 -12.30 -18.09
C ALA A 333 4.29 -11.89 -19.35
N TYR A 334 4.35 -10.63 -19.67
CA TYR A 334 3.84 -10.13 -20.92
C TYR A 334 4.99 -9.95 -21.90
N THR A 335 5.11 -10.88 -22.81
CA THR A 335 6.07 -10.82 -23.88
C THR A 335 5.39 -10.38 -25.15
N GLY A 336 5.71 -9.19 -25.62
CA GLY A 336 5.59 -8.82 -27.01
C GLY A 336 4.38 -8.03 -27.38
N ILE A 337 4.60 -6.76 -27.51
CA ILE A 337 3.93 -6.00 -28.55
C ILE A 337 4.94 -5.93 -29.68
N TYR A 338 4.68 -6.64 -30.74
CA TYR A 338 5.38 -6.44 -31.99
C TYR A 338 4.56 -5.45 -32.80
N ALA A 339 5.06 -4.24 -32.91
CA ALA A 339 4.71 -3.44 -34.03
C ALA A 339 5.63 -3.87 -35.17
N GLY A 340 5.05 -4.27 -36.26
CA GLY A 340 5.81 -4.60 -37.47
C GLY A 340 6.26 -6.05 -37.59
N ASP A 341 5.33 -6.96 -37.76
CA ASP A 341 5.57 -8.04 -38.67
C ASP A 341 5.57 -7.45 -40.08
N GLU A 342 6.72 -7.49 -40.71
CA GLU A 342 6.88 -7.15 -42.14
C GLU A 342 5.85 -7.92 -42.97
N TYR A 343 5.13 -7.19 -43.78
CA TYR A 343 4.49 -7.71 -44.98
C TYR A 343 5.46 -7.66 -46.16
#